data_db36a2f57d682aa584431ae8aceac3f4
#
_entry.id   db36a2f57d682aa584431ae8aceac3f4
#
_cell.length_a   1.000
_cell.length_b   1.000
_cell.length_c   1.000
_cell.angle_alpha   90.00
_cell.angle_beta   90.00
_cell.angle_gamma   90.00
#
_symmetry.space_group_name_H-M   'P 1'
#
loop_
_entity.id
_entity.type
_entity.pdbx_description
1 polymer ?
#
loop_
_entity_poly.entity_id
_entity_poly.type
_entity_poly.pdbx_seq_one_letter_code
_entity_poly.pdbx_strand_id
1 'polypeptide(L)'
;EECPAPVVAIPGGEPLLHKEIGEIVAEITKRKRFVSLCTNALLLEKKLHLFKPSPYLFFSVHLDGLKEHHDRAVCQDGVFDRAVAAIKTAQDKGFQVNVNATIFDGMSAADVAAFLDFTTDLGIGVNITPGYAYERAPDQAHFLSRQRTKNLFREVFRRGKGKKWQINHSPLYLDFLAGNQTYKCSP
;
A
#
# COMPACT_ATOMS: atom_id res chain seq x y z
N GLU A 1 23.66 7.18 13.21
CA GLU A 1 23.15 7.45 14.55
C GLU A 1 22.54 8.85 14.70
N GLU A 2 22.65 9.69 13.69
CA GLU A 2 22.11 11.06 13.69
C GLU A 2 20.56 11.10 13.59
N CYS A 3 19.95 10.04 13.12
CA CYS A 3 18.50 9.93 13.02
C CYS A 3 17.95 8.79 13.90
N PRO A 4 17.19 9.10 14.97
CA PRO A 4 16.63 8.09 15.86
C PRO A 4 15.35 7.45 15.34
N ALA A 5 14.93 7.72 14.10
CA ALA A 5 13.69 7.21 13.53
C ALA A 5 13.60 5.69 13.62
N PRO A 6 12.51 5.12 14.17
CA PRO A 6 12.36 3.67 14.32
C PRO A 6 12.05 2.97 13.00
N VAL A 7 11.51 3.71 12.03
CA VAL A 7 11.11 3.20 10.71
C VAL A 7 11.79 3.99 9.61
N VAL A 8 12.36 3.27 8.63
CA VAL A 8 12.92 3.83 7.41
C VAL A 8 12.05 3.38 6.24
N ALA A 9 11.34 4.30 5.63
CA ALA A 9 10.67 4.04 4.35
C ALA A 9 11.67 4.26 3.21
N ILE A 10 11.75 3.31 2.29
CA ILE A 10 12.54 3.41 1.07
C ILE A 10 11.55 3.49 -0.11
N PRO A 11 11.06 4.68 -0.43
CA PRO A 11 10.24 4.94 -1.61
C PRO A 11 11.15 5.20 -2.81
N GLY A 12 10.58 5.70 -3.87
CA GLY A 12 11.28 6.16 -5.05
C GLY A 12 10.55 5.69 -6.30
N GLY A 13 11.17 5.70 -7.48
CA GLY A 13 10.58 5.07 -8.64
C GLY A 13 10.43 3.57 -8.41
N GLU A 14 11.55 2.83 -8.43
CA GLU A 14 11.57 1.40 -8.05
C GLU A 14 12.89 1.11 -7.30
N PRO A 15 12.86 0.96 -5.97
CA PRO A 15 14.07 0.75 -5.16
C PRO A 15 14.83 -0.52 -5.54
N LEU A 16 14.16 -1.55 -6.04
CA LEU A 16 14.78 -2.80 -6.46
C LEU A 16 15.71 -2.64 -7.68
N LEU A 17 15.72 -1.49 -8.34
CA LEU A 17 16.71 -1.15 -9.37
C LEU A 17 18.06 -0.71 -8.78
N HIS A 18 18.08 -0.26 -7.51
CA HIS A 18 19.33 0.17 -6.89
C HIS A 18 20.28 -1.01 -6.70
N LYS A 19 21.54 -0.84 -7.08
CA LYS A 19 22.53 -1.93 -7.09
C LYS A 19 22.82 -2.48 -5.70
N GLU A 20 22.86 -1.61 -4.71
CA GLU A 20 23.23 -1.92 -3.32
C GLU A 20 22.02 -2.03 -2.40
N ILE A 21 20.80 -2.20 -2.93
CA ILE A 21 19.58 -2.20 -2.10
C ILE A 21 19.61 -3.28 -1.02
N GLY A 22 20.14 -4.45 -1.32
CA GLY A 22 20.28 -5.53 -0.35
C GLY A 22 21.18 -5.16 0.82
N GLU A 23 22.33 -4.52 0.55
CA GLU A 23 23.28 -4.08 1.56
C GLU A 23 22.70 -2.95 2.42
N ILE A 24 22.05 -1.97 1.79
CA ILE A 24 21.36 -0.86 2.48
C ILE A 24 20.34 -1.42 3.47
N VAL A 25 19.47 -2.31 3.02
CA VAL A 25 18.44 -2.93 3.86
C VAL A 25 19.08 -3.75 4.98
N ALA A 26 20.10 -4.53 4.69
CA ALA A 26 20.82 -5.32 5.69
C ALA A 26 21.43 -4.46 6.79
N GLU A 27 22.07 -3.34 6.44
CA GLU A 27 22.68 -2.42 7.42
C GLU A 27 21.64 -1.70 8.29
N ILE A 28 20.44 -1.38 7.74
CA ILE A 28 19.35 -0.77 8.51
C ILE A 28 18.74 -1.79 9.49
N THR A 29 18.42 -2.98 8.99
CA THR A 29 17.79 -4.03 9.81
C THR A 29 18.72 -4.57 10.91
N LYS A 30 20.04 -4.63 10.65
CA LYS A 30 21.07 -4.95 11.67
C LYS A 30 21.04 -3.99 12.86
N ARG A 31 20.64 -2.74 12.64
CA ARG A 31 20.44 -1.72 13.69
C ARG A 31 19.07 -1.80 14.34
N LYS A 32 18.31 -2.87 14.09
CA LYS A 32 16.95 -3.09 14.60
C LYS A 32 16.00 -1.93 14.25
N ARG A 33 16.17 -1.35 13.06
CA ARG A 33 15.24 -0.38 12.50
C ARG A 33 14.32 -1.07 11.52
N PHE A 34 13.05 -0.74 11.55
CA PHE A 34 12.08 -1.25 10.58
C PHE A 34 12.33 -0.62 9.21
N VAL A 35 12.30 -1.46 8.18
CA VAL A 35 12.41 -1.04 6.78
C VAL A 35 11.09 -1.33 6.08
N SER A 36 10.48 -0.28 5.54
CA SER A 36 9.38 -0.36 4.59
C SER A 36 9.94 -0.16 3.19
N LEU A 37 10.16 -1.23 2.43
CA LEU A 37 10.64 -1.14 1.07
C LEU A 37 9.44 -1.10 0.12
N CYS A 38 9.20 0.08 -0.49
CA CYS A 38 8.08 0.31 -1.40
C CYS A 38 8.46 -0.18 -2.80
N THR A 39 7.60 -1.01 -3.43
CA THR A 39 7.89 -1.58 -4.74
C THR A 39 6.62 -1.82 -5.55
N ASN A 40 6.71 -1.73 -6.87
CA ASN A 40 5.68 -2.20 -7.79
C ASN A 40 5.66 -3.72 -7.97
N ALA A 41 6.55 -4.43 -7.26
CA ALA A 41 6.75 -5.87 -7.24
C ALA A 41 7.21 -6.53 -8.55
N LEU A 42 7.34 -5.80 -9.66
CA LEU A 42 7.73 -6.40 -10.95
C LEU A 42 9.13 -7.04 -10.96
N LEU A 43 10.00 -6.59 -10.06
CA LEU A 43 11.33 -7.13 -9.86
C LEU A 43 11.46 -7.95 -8.57
N LEU A 44 10.44 -7.98 -7.72
CA LEU A 44 10.53 -8.50 -6.36
C LEU A 44 10.96 -9.97 -6.37
N GLU A 45 10.29 -10.84 -7.12
CA GLU A 45 10.61 -12.25 -7.18
C GLU A 45 12.07 -12.51 -7.57
N LYS A 46 12.57 -11.80 -8.59
CA LYS A 46 13.96 -11.91 -9.08
C LYS A 46 14.99 -11.41 -8.07
N LYS A 47 14.59 -10.46 -7.20
CA LYS A 47 15.50 -9.77 -6.28
C LYS A 47 15.41 -10.26 -4.84
N LEU A 48 14.46 -11.15 -4.49
CA LEU A 48 14.33 -11.69 -3.13
C LEU A 48 15.61 -12.27 -2.56
N HIS A 49 16.48 -12.83 -3.42
CA HIS A 49 17.77 -13.39 -3.01
C HIS A 49 18.74 -12.37 -2.39
N LEU A 50 18.51 -11.07 -2.60
CA LEU A 50 19.30 -9.98 -2.02
C LEU A 50 18.96 -9.73 -0.54
N PHE A 51 17.85 -10.27 -0.05
CA PHE A 51 17.32 -10.01 1.28
C PHE A 51 17.27 -11.28 2.14
N LYS A 52 17.22 -11.08 3.44
CA LYS A 52 16.93 -12.13 4.42
C LYS A 52 15.63 -11.81 5.12
N PRO A 53 14.72 -12.79 5.33
CA PRO A 53 13.53 -12.58 6.16
C PRO A 53 13.92 -12.06 7.54
N SER A 54 13.22 -11.03 7.99
CA SER A 54 13.49 -10.35 9.24
C SER A 54 12.21 -9.72 9.79
N PRO A 55 12.00 -9.67 11.11
CA PRO A 55 10.90 -8.92 11.69
C PRO A 55 11.02 -7.40 11.45
N TYR A 56 12.18 -6.95 11.01
CA TYR A 56 12.45 -5.54 10.71
C TYR A 56 12.33 -5.19 9.22
N LEU A 57 12.03 -6.14 8.33
CA LEU A 57 11.87 -5.88 6.90
C LEU A 57 10.47 -6.28 6.45
N PHE A 58 9.77 -5.35 5.81
CA PHE A 58 8.56 -5.67 5.07
C PHE A 58 8.55 -4.98 3.70
N PHE A 59 8.01 -5.68 2.72
CA PHE A 59 7.76 -5.13 1.40
C PHE A 59 6.38 -4.47 1.39
N SER A 60 6.33 -3.21 0.99
CA SER A 60 5.10 -2.45 0.77
C SER A 60 4.80 -2.44 -0.71
N VAL A 61 3.95 -3.38 -1.15
CA VAL A 61 3.65 -3.57 -2.56
C VAL A 61 2.54 -2.63 -3.00
N HIS A 62 2.75 -1.93 -4.11
CA HIS A 62 1.75 -1.04 -4.71
C HIS A 62 0.68 -1.85 -5.45
N LEU A 63 -0.57 -1.78 -4.98
CA LEU A 63 -1.76 -2.32 -5.65
C LEU A 63 -2.97 -1.40 -5.40
N ASP A 64 -3.48 -0.74 -6.43
CA ASP A 64 -4.56 0.24 -6.34
C ASP A 64 -5.96 -0.36 -6.57
N GLY A 65 -6.16 -1.61 -6.26
CA GLY A 65 -7.41 -2.33 -6.42
C GLY A 65 -7.22 -3.72 -7.01
N LEU A 66 -8.30 -4.35 -7.44
CA LEU A 66 -8.26 -5.60 -8.19
C LEU A 66 -7.74 -5.36 -9.62
N LYS A 67 -7.50 -6.44 -10.35
CA LYS A 67 -6.81 -6.48 -11.65
C LYS A 67 -7.19 -5.34 -12.61
N GLU A 68 -8.47 -5.18 -12.89
CA GLU A 68 -8.92 -4.17 -13.85
C GLU A 68 -8.60 -2.73 -13.41
N HIS A 69 -8.73 -2.45 -12.10
CA HIS A 69 -8.45 -1.13 -11.55
C HIS A 69 -6.94 -0.87 -11.48
N HIS A 70 -6.18 -1.86 -11.02
CA HIS A 70 -4.73 -1.71 -10.88
C HIS A 70 -4.04 -1.59 -12.25
N ASP A 71 -4.31 -2.51 -13.17
CA ASP A 71 -3.69 -2.51 -14.51
C ASP A 71 -4.04 -1.22 -15.28
N ARG A 72 -5.27 -0.70 -15.12
CA ARG A 72 -5.67 0.60 -15.66
C ARG A 72 -4.91 1.76 -15.01
N ALA A 73 -4.77 1.76 -13.67
CA ALA A 73 -4.09 2.83 -12.94
C ALA A 73 -2.60 2.93 -13.33
N VAL A 74 -1.94 1.80 -13.56
CA VAL A 74 -0.53 1.75 -13.98
C VAL A 74 -0.36 1.76 -15.50
N CYS A 75 -1.45 1.86 -16.27
CA CYS A 75 -1.46 1.87 -17.73
C CYS A 75 -0.74 0.67 -18.37
N GLN A 76 -0.80 -0.50 -17.74
CA GLN A 76 -0.13 -1.71 -18.23
C GLN A 76 -0.86 -2.97 -17.78
N ASP A 77 -1.28 -3.80 -18.73
CA ASP A 77 -1.95 -5.08 -18.49
C ASP A 77 -1.00 -6.11 -17.85
N GLY A 78 -1.56 -6.93 -16.95
CA GLY A 78 -0.88 -8.06 -16.32
C GLY A 78 0.08 -7.68 -15.19
N VAL A 79 0.14 -6.42 -14.79
CA VAL A 79 0.95 -5.98 -13.64
C VAL A 79 0.39 -6.55 -12.35
N PHE A 80 -0.94 -6.52 -12.18
CA PHE A 80 -1.61 -7.08 -11.00
C PHE A 80 -1.24 -8.55 -10.78
N ASP A 81 -1.38 -9.39 -11.81
CA ASP A 81 -1.10 -10.83 -11.69
C ASP A 81 0.38 -11.10 -11.30
N ARG A 82 1.30 -10.32 -11.88
CA ARG A 82 2.73 -10.42 -11.56
C ARG A 82 3.02 -9.97 -10.13
N ALA A 83 2.41 -8.88 -9.69
CA ALA A 83 2.56 -8.39 -8.32
C ALA A 83 2.01 -9.39 -7.30
N VAL A 84 0.83 -9.98 -7.55
CA VAL A 84 0.23 -11.01 -6.69
C VAL A 84 1.10 -12.28 -6.64
N ALA A 85 1.66 -12.72 -7.76
CA ALA A 85 2.58 -13.86 -7.78
C ALA A 85 3.85 -13.58 -6.95
N ALA A 86 4.41 -12.37 -7.09
CA ALA A 86 5.59 -11.95 -6.33
C ALA A 86 5.31 -11.83 -4.82
N ILE A 87 4.13 -11.35 -4.43
CA ILE A 87 3.66 -11.33 -3.03
C ILE A 87 3.67 -12.75 -2.46
N LYS A 88 3.01 -13.69 -3.13
CA LYS A 88 2.94 -15.09 -2.69
C LYS A 88 4.33 -15.70 -2.56
N THR A 89 5.18 -15.51 -3.56
CA THR A 89 6.58 -16.01 -3.52
C THR A 89 7.36 -15.41 -2.33
N ALA A 90 7.15 -14.12 -2.03
CA ALA A 90 7.79 -13.50 -0.87
C ALA A 90 7.28 -14.07 0.45
N GLN A 91 5.96 -14.27 0.60
CA GLN A 91 5.35 -14.89 1.78
C GLN A 91 5.86 -16.33 1.99
N ASP A 92 5.89 -17.15 0.93
CA ASP A 92 6.39 -18.54 0.96
C ASP A 92 7.86 -18.62 1.43
N LYS A 93 8.62 -17.56 1.16
CA LYS A 93 10.02 -17.43 1.64
C LYS A 93 10.14 -16.78 3.02
N GLY A 94 9.03 -16.54 3.72
CA GLY A 94 8.99 -16.01 5.08
C GLY A 94 9.18 -14.48 5.19
N PHE A 95 9.05 -13.74 4.09
CA PHE A 95 9.05 -12.28 4.15
C PHE A 95 7.70 -11.72 4.57
N GLN A 96 7.73 -10.62 5.29
CA GLN A 96 6.53 -9.84 5.59
C GLN A 96 6.18 -8.95 4.38
N VAL A 97 4.92 -8.98 3.99
CA VAL A 97 4.40 -8.16 2.89
C VAL A 97 3.14 -7.45 3.34
N ASN A 98 3.00 -6.20 2.98
CA ASN A 98 1.74 -5.48 3.01
C ASN A 98 1.46 -4.81 1.65
N VAL A 99 0.27 -4.33 1.48
CA VAL A 99 -0.13 -3.58 0.28
C VAL A 99 -0.30 -2.12 0.63
N ASN A 100 0.13 -1.26 -0.29
CA ASN A 100 -0.16 0.17 -0.28
C ASN A 100 -1.05 0.49 -1.48
N ALA A 101 -2.27 0.94 -1.19
CA ALA A 101 -3.31 1.22 -2.18
C ALA A 101 -3.72 2.68 -2.16
N THR A 102 -3.73 3.31 -3.33
CA THR A 102 -4.33 4.61 -3.55
C THR A 102 -5.67 4.44 -4.24
N ILE A 103 -6.72 4.93 -3.61
CA ILE A 103 -8.08 4.84 -4.17
C ILE A 103 -8.37 6.11 -4.96
N PHE A 104 -8.53 5.94 -6.26
CA PHE A 104 -8.86 7.01 -7.19
C PHE A 104 -10.36 7.07 -7.48
N ASP A 105 -10.79 8.14 -8.13
CA ASP A 105 -12.15 8.27 -8.62
C ASP A 105 -12.44 7.19 -9.68
N GLY A 106 -13.69 6.74 -9.74
CA GLY A 106 -14.11 5.64 -10.60
C GLY A 106 -14.17 4.27 -9.93
N MET A 107 -13.60 4.09 -8.72
CA MET A 107 -13.84 2.89 -7.92
C MET A 107 -15.15 3.01 -7.13
N SER A 108 -15.98 1.99 -7.21
CA SER A 108 -17.18 1.89 -6.36
C SER A 108 -16.82 1.36 -4.96
N ALA A 109 -17.72 1.56 -4.00
CA ALA A 109 -17.54 0.96 -2.67
C ALA A 109 -17.55 -0.58 -2.70
N ALA A 110 -18.18 -1.18 -3.70
CA ALA A 110 -18.14 -2.62 -3.91
C ALA A 110 -16.75 -3.10 -4.36
N ASP A 111 -16.11 -2.36 -5.28
CA ASP A 111 -14.76 -2.67 -5.77
C ASP A 111 -13.74 -2.57 -4.65
N VAL A 112 -13.80 -1.50 -3.85
CA VAL A 112 -12.92 -1.33 -2.69
C VAL A 112 -13.14 -2.43 -1.65
N ALA A 113 -14.40 -2.79 -1.36
CA ALA A 113 -14.72 -3.87 -0.44
C ALA A 113 -14.20 -5.23 -0.95
N ALA A 114 -14.37 -5.52 -2.23
CA ALA A 114 -13.86 -6.75 -2.85
C ALA A 114 -12.32 -6.80 -2.81
N PHE A 115 -11.64 -5.67 -3.01
CA PHE A 115 -10.20 -5.57 -2.87
C PHE A 115 -9.73 -5.82 -1.42
N LEU A 116 -10.45 -5.29 -0.43
CA LEU A 116 -10.15 -5.54 0.99
C LEU A 116 -10.41 -7.01 1.38
N ASP A 117 -11.44 -7.66 0.82
CA ASP A 117 -11.65 -9.10 0.96
C ASP A 117 -10.47 -9.88 0.37
N PHE A 118 -10.07 -9.54 -0.86
CA PHE A 118 -8.95 -10.19 -1.55
C PHE A 118 -7.62 -10.09 -0.77
N THR A 119 -7.26 -8.90 -0.26
CA THR A 119 -6.04 -8.74 0.54
C THR A 119 -6.08 -9.50 1.85
N THR A 120 -7.26 -9.56 2.47
CA THR A 120 -7.49 -10.35 3.70
C THR A 120 -7.36 -11.85 3.43
N ASP A 121 -7.90 -12.35 2.33
CA ASP A 121 -7.79 -13.76 1.92
C ASP A 121 -6.33 -14.15 1.58
N LEU A 122 -5.53 -13.20 1.11
CA LEU A 122 -4.08 -13.38 0.94
C LEU A 122 -3.31 -13.33 2.27
N GLY A 123 -3.96 -13.02 3.39
CA GLY A 123 -3.32 -12.88 4.69
C GLY A 123 -2.38 -11.67 4.81
N ILE A 124 -2.61 -10.61 4.05
CA ILE A 124 -1.80 -9.39 4.04
C ILE A 124 -2.59 -8.16 4.48
N GLY A 125 -1.92 -7.29 5.22
CA GLY A 125 -2.47 -6.00 5.61
C GLY A 125 -2.40 -4.99 4.47
N VAL A 126 -3.32 -4.02 4.47
CA VAL A 126 -3.38 -2.97 3.46
C VAL A 126 -3.37 -1.58 4.09
N ASN A 127 -2.51 -0.72 3.58
CA ASN A 127 -2.60 0.74 3.76
C ASN A 127 -3.47 1.29 2.64
N ILE A 128 -4.54 1.97 2.98
CA ILE A 128 -5.49 2.50 2.01
C ILE A 128 -5.59 4.02 2.16
N THR A 129 -5.32 4.74 1.08
CA THR A 129 -5.38 6.20 1.06
C THR A 129 -6.20 6.69 -0.13
N PRO A 130 -7.00 7.74 0.03
CA PRO A 130 -7.64 8.38 -1.12
C PRO A 130 -6.61 9.19 -1.91
N GLY A 131 -6.67 9.10 -3.23
CA GLY A 131 -5.92 9.95 -4.14
C GLY A 131 -6.55 11.35 -4.17
N TYR A 132 -5.89 12.33 -3.55
CA TYR A 132 -6.29 13.73 -3.61
C TYR A 132 -5.49 14.49 -4.65
N ALA A 133 -6.19 15.37 -5.37
CA ALA A 133 -5.55 16.26 -6.32
C ALA A 133 -4.53 17.19 -5.64
N TYR A 134 -3.43 17.44 -6.32
CA TYR A 134 -2.46 18.46 -5.96
C TYR A 134 -2.29 19.43 -7.15
N GLU A 135 -1.92 20.69 -6.86
CA GLU A 135 -1.96 21.79 -7.83
C GLU A 135 -1.24 21.51 -9.15
N ARG A 136 -0.16 20.73 -9.12
CA ARG A 136 0.67 20.42 -10.29
C ARG A 136 0.31 19.08 -10.95
N ALA A 137 -0.75 18.40 -10.52
CA ALA A 137 -1.17 17.18 -11.19
C ALA A 137 -1.66 17.49 -12.61
N PRO A 138 -1.10 16.84 -13.63
CA PRO A 138 -1.47 17.12 -15.03
C PRO A 138 -2.93 16.74 -15.33
N ASP A 139 -3.46 15.76 -14.63
CA ASP A 139 -4.85 15.33 -14.72
C ASP A 139 -5.50 15.39 -13.34
N GLN A 140 -6.57 16.18 -13.23
CA GLN A 140 -7.34 16.36 -12.00
C GLN A 140 -8.56 15.43 -11.92
N ALA A 141 -8.94 14.79 -13.04
CA ALA A 141 -10.19 14.05 -13.16
C ALA A 141 -10.20 12.73 -12.36
N HIS A 142 -9.03 12.14 -12.13
CA HIS A 142 -8.89 10.86 -11.43
C HIS A 142 -8.88 10.97 -9.91
N PHE A 143 -8.81 12.20 -9.37
CA PHE A 143 -8.67 12.40 -7.93
C PHE A 143 -10.03 12.51 -7.23
N LEU A 144 -10.08 11.96 -6.02
CA LEU A 144 -11.26 12.05 -5.17
C LEU A 144 -11.39 13.43 -4.54
N SER A 145 -12.57 14.04 -4.65
CA SER A 145 -12.91 15.16 -3.79
C SER A 145 -13.14 14.68 -2.34
N ARG A 146 -12.98 15.59 -1.35
CA ARG A 146 -13.24 15.24 0.06
C ARG A 146 -14.65 14.72 0.30
N GLN A 147 -15.65 15.25 -0.41
CA GLN A 147 -17.04 14.79 -0.25
C GLN A 147 -17.22 13.38 -0.83
N ARG A 148 -16.63 13.11 -1.99
CA ARG A 148 -16.68 11.76 -2.60
C ARG A 148 -15.94 10.75 -1.74
N THR A 149 -14.78 11.11 -1.18
CA THR A 149 -14.05 10.27 -0.22
C THR A 149 -14.92 9.86 0.95
N LYS A 150 -15.58 10.83 1.60
CA LYS A 150 -16.46 10.55 2.75
C LYS A 150 -17.60 9.60 2.38
N ASN A 151 -18.26 9.85 1.27
CA ASN A 151 -19.37 9.00 0.82
C ASN A 151 -18.89 7.57 0.48
N LEU A 152 -17.77 7.47 -0.22
CA LEU A 152 -17.16 6.19 -0.60
C LEU A 152 -16.80 5.37 0.66
N PHE A 153 -16.02 5.95 1.58
CA PHE A 153 -15.54 5.21 2.74
C PHE A 153 -16.65 4.90 3.75
N ARG A 154 -17.68 5.72 3.89
CA ARG A 154 -18.89 5.36 4.67
C ARG A 154 -19.52 4.07 4.13
N GLU A 155 -19.70 4.01 2.82
CA GLU A 155 -20.32 2.85 2.19
C GLU A 155 -19.40 1.63 2.24
N VAL A 156 -18.08 1.78 2.05
CA VAL A 156 -17.09 0.71 2.23
C VAL A 156 -17.20 0.13 3.65
N PHE A 157 -17.15 0.97 4.68
CA PHE A 157 -17.19 0.49 6.06
C PHE A 157 -18.54 -0.09 6.45
N ARG A 158 -19.63 0.41 5.86
CA ARG A 158 -20.94 -0.22 6.01
C ARG A 158 -20.95 -1.65 5.45
N ARG A 159 -20.33 -1.87 4.29
CA ARG A 159 -20.18 -3.20 3.67
C ARG A 159 -19.24 -4.10 4.47
N GLY A 160 -18.25 -3.51 5.13
CA GLY A 160 -17.29 -4.20 5.98
C GLY A 160 -17.82 -4.58 7.37
N LYS A 161 -19.08 -4.25 7.70
CA LYS A 161 -19.63 -4.59 9.02
C LYS A 161 -19.64 -6.11 9.24
N GLY A 162 -18.92 -6.55 10.27
CA GLY A 162 -18.75 -7.98 10.58
C GLY A 162 -17.59 -8.66 9.84
N LYS A 163 -16.91 -7.98 8.92
CA LYS A 163 -15.70 -8.49 8.25
C LYS A 163 -14.46 -8.17 9.08
N LYS A 164 -13.42 -8.98 8.94
CA LYS A 164 -12.14 -8.80 9.63
C LYS A 164 -11.04 -8.35 8.67
N TRP A 165 -11.28 -7.26 7.95
CA TRP A 165 -10.27 -6.70 7.05
C TRP A 165 -9.01 -6.27 7.80
N GLN A 166 -7.86 -6.59 7.23
CA GLN A 166 -6.56 -6.22 7.79
C GLN A 166 -6.12 -4.85 7.26
N ILE A 167 -6.73 -3.78 7.76
CA ILE A 167 -6.39 -2.40 7.38
C ILE A 167 -5.38 -1.85 8.38
N ASN A 168 -4.21 -1.43 7.89
CA ASN A 168 -3.07 -0.98 8.71
C ASN A 168 -3.17 0.51 9.14
N HIS A 169 -4.37 1.01 9.34
CA HIS A 169 -4.60 2.38 9.80
C HIS A 169 -5.25 2.41 11.17
N SER A 170 -5.03 3.51 11.89
CA SER A 170 -5.73 3.72 13.16
C SER A 170 -7.24 3.88 12.94
N PRO A 171 -8.08 3.46 13.89
CA PRO A 171 -9.52 3.69 13.81
C PRO A 171 -9.89 5.17 13.60
N LEU A 172 -9.13 6.09 14.20
CA LEU A 172 -9.33 7.53 14.04
C LEU A 172 -9.14 7.99 12.58
N TYR A 173 -8.16 7.44 11.87
CA TYR A 173 -7.97 7.75 10.47
C TYR A 173 -9.11 7.22 9.60
N LEU A 174 -9.59 6.02 9.88
CA LEU A 174 -10.74 5.43 9.17
C LEU A 174 -12.01 6.25 9.41
N ASP A 175 -12.24 6.71 10.64
CA ASP A 175 -13.33 7.63 10.97
C ASP A 175 -13.22 8.96 10.25
N PHE A 176 -11.99 9.50 10.10
CA PHE A 176 -11.75 10.69 9.30
C PHE A 176 -12.09 10.46 7.82
N LEU A 177 -11.70 9.35 7.23
CA LEU A 177 -12.05 9.01 5.85
C LEU A 177 -13.57 8.93 5.66
N ALA A 178 -14.30 8.37 6.61
CA ALA A 178 -15.76 8.31 6.60
C ALA A 178 -16.43 9.64 6.92
N GLY A 179 -15.66 10.67 7.31
CA GLY A 179 -16.16 11.99 7.66
C GLY A 179 -16.84 12.06 9.02
N ASN A 180 -16.57 11.11 9.93
CA ASN A 180 -17.03 11.11 11.31
C ASN A 180 -16.14 11.98 12.21
N GLN A 181 -14.92 12.27 11.74
CA GLN A 181 -13.95 13.12 12.42
C GLN A 181 -13.54 14.30 11.55
N THR A 182 -13.25 15.42 12.18
CA THR A 182 -12.68 16.61 11.53
C THR A 182 -11.43 17.03 12.28
N TYR A 183 -10.35 17.25 11.52
CA TYR A 183 -9.12 17.80 12.09
C TYR A 183 -8.91 19.22 11.60
N LYS A 184 -8.47 20.08 12.50
CA LYS A 184 -7.92 21.38 12.13
C LYS A 184 -6.42 21.18 11.93
N CYS A 185 -5.91 21.53 10.74
CA CYS A 185 -4.45 21.68 10.60
C CYS A 185 -4.02 22.84 11.51
N SER A 186 -3.17 22.55 12.46
CA SER A 186 -2.37 23.60 13.11
C SER A 186 -1.08 23.72 12.31
N PRO A 187 -0.70 24.93 11.90
CA PRO A 187 0.58 25.16 11.23
C PRO A 187 1.76 24.81 12.13
#